data_6d5f4ebc2edbf8ba274b0506ab27c703
#
_entry.id   6d5f4ebc2edbf8ba274b0506ab27c703
#
_cell.length_a   1.000
_cell.length_b   1.000
_cell.length_c   1.000
_cell.angle_alpha   90.00
_cell.angle_beta   90.00
_cell.angle_gamma   90.00
#
_symmetry.space_group_name_H-M   'P 1'
#
loop_
_entity.id
_entity.type
_entity.pdbx_description
1 polymer ?
#
loop_
_entity_poly.entity_id
_entity_poly.type
_entity_poly.pdbx_seq_one_letter_code
_entity_poly.pdbx_strand_id
1 'polypeptide(L)'
;MRPSGSTNFITHADGQFHIRWFALDGEINLCGHGSLGAGAAILSKYQLESVVFNSKYGEVVISKRDDQYSLVLPSWEAKPCAVPVEISDLATDAIDVFSTRDLVLVLPSVEAVMNFQPDDDRLREINEYHALIVTAANGNSGYVLRYFAPQIGISEDLATGSAQCSLAPYWFKKLGSDALNARQLSMSGGYFEVERTTENSITVFAQSKRRAIAI
;
A
#
# COMPACT_ATOMS: atom_id res chain seq x y z
N MET A 1 -19.61 8.41 12.71
CA MET A 1 -18.48 8.04 11.84
C MET A 1 -18.09 6.61 12.20
N ARG A 2 -18.25 5.63 11.30
CA ARG A 2 -17.74 4.27 11.54
C ARG A 2 -16.22 4.32 11.38
N PRO A 3 -15.45 3.70 12.28
CA PRO A 3 -14.00 3.67 12.13
C PRO A 3 -13.67 2.89 10.84
N SER A 4 -13.12 3.58 9.85
CA SER A 4 -12.51 2.94 8.69
C SER A 4 -11.19 2.32 9.15
N GLY A 5 -11.20 1.07 9.53
CA GLY A 5 -10.01 0.39 9.99
C GLY A 5 -10.12 -1.11 9.82
N SER A 6 -9.02 -1.74 9.41
CA SER A 6 -8.88 -3.19 9.48
C SER A 6 -8.57 -3.62 10.92
N THR A 7 -9.10 -4.77 11.31
CA THR A 7 -8.79 -5.42 12.58
C THR A 7 -7.86 -6.61 12.32
N ASN A 8 -6.79 -6.69 13.09
CA ASN A 8 -5.83 -7.79 12.96
C ASN A 8 -5.94 -8.69 14.19
N PHE A 9 -6.10 -9.97 13.96
CA PHE A 9 -6.04 -10.99 15.02
C PHE A 9 -4.70 -11.68 14.97
N ILE A 10 -4.02 -11.70 16.11
CA ILE A 10 -2.73 -12.39 16.27
C ILE A 10 -2.92 -13.50 17.29
N THR A 11 -2.48 -14.69 16.93
CA THR A 11 -2.38 -15.83 17.85
C THR A 11 -0.93 -16.28 17.94
N HIS A 12 -0.54 -16.81 19.09
CA HIS A 12 0.77 -17.39 19.34
C HIS A 12 0.56 -18.83 19.81
N ALA A 13 0.93 -19.77 18.95
CA ALA A 13 0.78 -21.20 19.20
C ALA A 13 2.02 -21.95 18.68
N ASP A 14 2.49 -22.95 19.43
CA ASP A 14 3.62 -23.79 19.07
C ASP A 14 4.92 -23.01 18.71
N GLY A 15 5.14 -21.86 19.40
CA GLY A 15 6.28 -20.99 19.18
C GLY A 15 6.18 -20.12 17.92
N GLN A 16 5.04 -20.12 17.22
CA GLN A 16 4.82 -19.37 15.98
C GLN A 16 3.74 -18.32 16.16
N PHE A 17 3.91 -17.18 15.49
CA PHE A 17 2.88 -16.15 15.39
C PHE A 17 2.06 -16.34 14.13
N HIS A 18 0.73 -16.27 14.28
CA HIS A 18 -0.21 -16.30 13.17
C HIS A 18 -0.97 -14.99 13.11
N ILE A 19 -1.30 -14.52 11.90
CA ILE A 19 -2.03 -13.28 11.68
C ILE A 19 -3.19 -13.48 10.70
N ARG A 20 -4.31 -12.81 10.98
CA ARG A 20 -5.47 -12.71 10.10
C ARG A 20 -5.94 -11.25 10.06
N TRP A 21 -6.35 -10.79 8.91
CA TRP A 21 -6.80 -9.42 8.69
C TRP A 21 -8.28 -9.40 8.31
N PHE A 22 -9.01 -8.48 8.89
CA PHE A 22 -10.44 -8.32 8.64
C PHE A 22 -10.76 -6.87 8.33
N ALA A 23 -11.48 -6.64 7.23
CA ALA A 23 -12.22 -5.41 6.93
C ALA A 23 -13.67 -5.58 7.43
N LEU A 24 -14.50 -4.55 7.21
CA LEU A 24 -15.90 -4.60 7.63
C LEU A 24 -16.69 -5.75 6.98
N ASP A 25 -16.35 -6.09 5.74
CA ASP A 25 -17.06 -7.09 4.93
C ASP A 25 -16.45 -8.49 5.04
N GLY A 26 -15.42 -8.68 5.87
CA GLY A 26 -14.82 -10.00 6.10
C GLY A 26 -13.31 -10.04 6.11
N GLU A 27 -12.78 -11.26 6.04
CA GLU A 27 -11.33 -11.50 6.03
C GLU A 27 -10.71 -11.08 4.70
N ILE A 28 -9.60 -10.34 4.77
CA ILE A 28 -8.82 -9.90 3.61
C ILE A 28 -7.47 -10.61 3.55
N ASN A 29 -6.86 -10.67 2.38
CA ASN A 29 -5.65 -11.45 2.13
C ASN A 29 -4.35 -10.80 2.61
N LEU A 30 -4.33 -9.47 2.76
CA LEU A 30 -3.16 -8.73 3.25
C LEU A 30 -3.59 -7.33 3.71
N CYS A 31 -3.06 -6.91 4.85
CA CYS A 31 -3.16 -5.54 5.34
C CYS A 31 -1.77 -5.06 5.77
N GLY A 32 -1.08 -4.29 4.92
CA GLY A 32 0.30 -3.85 5.16
C GLY A 32 0.47 -3.04 6.44
N HIS A 33 -0.34 -1.98 6.61
CA HIS A 33 -0.27 -1.13 7.81
C HIS A 33 -0.69 -1.90 9.08
N GLY A 34 -1.65 -2.81 8.96
CA GLY A 34 -2.05 -3.68 10.06
C GLY A 34 -0.94 -4.65 10.46
N SER A 35 -0.26 -5.24 9.49
CA SER A 35 0.90 -6.12 9.74
C SER A 35 2.06 -5.37 10.39
N LEU A 36 2.38 -4.17 9.91
CA LEU A 36 3.41 -3.33 10.52
C LEU A 36 3.08 -2.96 11.97
N GLY A 37 1.83 -2.56 12.23
CA GLY A 37 1.38 -2.27 13.60
C GLY A 37 1.42 -3.49 14.51
N ALA A 38 0.99 -4.65 14.02
CA ALA A 38 1.08 -5.93 14.72
C ALA A 38 2.53 -6.32 15.03
N GLY A 39 3.40 -6.23 14.02
CA GLY A 39 4.83 -6.50 14.16
C GLY A 39 5.48 -5.58 15.19
N ALA A 40 5.25 -4.26 15.10
CA ALA A 40 5.78 -3.29 16.05
C ALA A 40 5.37 -3.62 17.49
N ALA A 41 4.11 -4.05 17.72
CA ALA A 41 3.63 -4.45 19.03
C ALA A 41 4.34 -5.71 19.56
N ILE A 42 4.49 -6.74 18.73
CA ILE A 42 5.16 -8.01 19.08
C ILE A 42 6.65 -7.78 19.32
N LEU A 43 7.34 -7.08 18.41
CA LEU A 43 8.77 -6.78 18.55
C LEU A 43 9.07 -6.02 19.83
N SER A 44 8.24 -5.01 20.15
CA SER A 44 8.36 -4.26 21.40
C SER A 44 8.07 -5.11 22.65
N LYS A 45 7.00 -5.95 22.61
CA LYS A 45 6.59 -6.76 23.75
C LYS A 45 7.61 -7.84 24.11
N TYR A 46 8.17 -8.50 23.10
CA TYR A 46 9.05 -9.65 23.27
C TYR A 46 10.53 -9.30 23.07
N GLN A 47 10.85 -8.02 22.84
CA GLN A 47 12.22 -7.52 22.60
C GLN A 47 12.92 -8.27 21.46
N LEU A 48 12.21 -8.45 20.35
CA LEU A 48 12.71 -9.14 19.15
C LEU A 48 13.12 -8.12 18.08
N GLU A 49 14.08 -8.50 17.23
CA GLU A 49 14.51 -7.73 16.05
C GLU A 49 13.65 -8.01 14.82
N SER A 50 13.06 -9.21 14.75
CA SER A 50 12.17 -9.61 13.67
C SER A 50 11.09 -10.57 14.15
N VAL A 51 9.97 -10.60 13.43
CA VAL A 51 8.87 -11.56 13.63
C VAL A 51 8.36 -12.04 12.30
N VAL A 52 8.10 -13.35 12.21
CA VAL A 52 7.41 -13.97 11.08
C VAL A 52 5.99 -14.26 11.52
N PHE A 53 5.03 -13.73 10.79
CA PHE A 53 3.63 -14.06 10.91
C PHE A 53 3.23 -15.07 9.85
N ASN A 54 2.69 -16.20 10.25
CA ASN A 54 2.08 -17.15 9.34
C ASN A 54 0.64 -16.74 9.07
N SER A 55 0.25 -16.68 7.81
CA SER A 55 -1.14 -16.50 7.39
C SER A 55 -1.55 -17.56 6.40
N LYS A 56 -2.84 -17.70 6.13
CA LYS A 56 -3.30 -18.60 5.07
C LYS A 56 -2.89 -18.18 3.65
N TYR A 57 -2.34 -16.98 3.51
CA TYR A 57 -1.89 -16.40 2.24
C TYR A 57 -0.37 -16.35 2.11
N GLY A 58 0.36 -16.90 3.10
CA GLY A 58 1.81 -16.91 3.15
C GLY A 58 2.38 -16.22 4.38
N GLU A 59 3.69 -16.19 4.44
CA GLU A 59 4.44 -15.56 5.53
C GLU A 59 4.55 -14.05 5.33
N VAL A 60 4.48 -13.32 6.44
CA VAL A 60 4.72 -11.88 6.50
C VAL A 60 5.83 -11.62 7.51
N VAL A 61 6.95 -11.11 7.04
CA VAL A 61 8.12 -10.82 7.87
C VAL A 61 8.15 -9.33 8.19
N ILE A 62 8.17 -9.01 9.48
CA ILE A 62 8.36 -7.65 9.98
C ILE A 62 9.67 -7.60 10.74
N SER A 63 10.53 -6.65 10.40
CA SER A 63 11.79 -6.40 11.10
C SER A 63 11.88 -4.96 11.56
N LYS A 64 12.68 -4.72 12.58
CA LYS A 64 12.99 -3.38 13.07
C LYS A 64 14.31 -2.90 12.45
N ARG A 65 14.34 -1.66 11.97
CA ARG A 65 15.54 -0.95 11.52
C ARG A 65 15.50 0.47 12.09
N ASP A 66 16.33 0.72 13.10
CA ASP A 66 16.34 1.99 13.84
C ASP A 66 14.95 2.35 14.38
N ASP A 67 14.39 3.48 13.97
CA ASP A 67 13.06 3.95 14.35
C ASP A 67 11.95 3.53 13.37
N GLN A 68 12.28 2.68 12.41
CA GLN A 68 11.36 2.20 11.39
C GLN A 68 11.11 0.69 11.52
N TYR A 69 10.01 0.25 10.91
CA TYR A 69 9.71 -1.16 10.71
C TYR A 69 9.67 -1.45 9.22
N SER A 70 10.21 -2.59 8.84
CA SER A 70 10.23 -3.05 7.46
C SER A 70 9.25 -4.21 7.26
N LEU A 71 8.67 -4.25 6.07
CA LEU A 71 7.77 -5.30 5.59
C LEU A 71 8.21 -5.72 4.20
N VAL A 72 8.52 -7.01 4.02
CA VAL A 72 8.81 -7.56 2.70
C VAL A 72 7.47 -7.87 2.01
N LEU A 73 7.32 -7.36 0.79
CA LEU A 73 6.14 -7.51 -0.04
C LEU A 73 6.51 -8.04 -1.43
N PRO A 74 5.57 -8.67 -2.16
CA PRO A 74 5.79 -9.06 -3.54
C PRO A 74 5.95 -7.83 -4.45
N SER A 75 6.76 -7.99 -5.49
CA SER A 75 6.87 -7.06 -6.61
C SER A 75 5.92 -7.51 -7.71
N TRP A 76 4.98 -6.66 -8.13
CA TRP A 76 4.02 -7.00 -9.19
C TRP A 76 4.41 -6.33 -10.50
N GLU A 77 4.45 -7.12 -11.56
CA GLU A 77 4.78 -6.63 -12.90
C GLU A 77 3.67 -5.73 -13.45
N ALA A 78 4.05 -4.52 -13.88
CA ALA A 78 3.16 -3.58 -14.54
C ALA A 78 2.79 -4.09 -15.94
N LYS A 79 1.50 -4.29 -16.22
CA LYS A 79 0.98 -4.71 -17.51
C LYS A 79 0.27 -3.53 -18.17
N PRO A 80 0.73 -3.02 -19.32
CA PRO A 80 0.02 -1.98 -20.04
C PRO A 80 -1.45 -2.38 -20.27
N CYS A 81 -2.36 -1.47 -20.06
CA CYS A 81 -3.79 -1.72 -20.26
C CYS A 81 -4.50 -0.46 -20.80
N ALA A 82 -5.69 -0.64 -21.31
CA ALA A 82 -6.56 0.48 -21.68
C ALA A 82 -7.21 1.07 -20.42
N VAL A 83 -7.55 2.35 -20.48
CA VAL A 83 -8.38 3.00 -19.45
C VAL A 83 -9.82 2.49 -19.59
N PRO A 84 -10.47 2.05 -18.50
CA PRO A 84 -11.90 1.74 -18.52
C PRO A 84 -12.73 2.94 -19.01
N VAL A 85 -13.78 2.64 -19.80
CA VAL A 85 -14.63 3.70 -20.41
C VAL A 85 -15.30 4.57 -19.35
N GLU A 86 -15.61 4.00 -18.19
CA GLU A 86 -16.23 4.64 -17.04
C GLU A 86 -15.44 5.84 -16.50
N ILE A 87 -14.12 5.84 -16.68
CA ILE A 87 -13.23 6.89 -16.17
C ILE A 87 -12.34 7.49 -17.27
N SER A 88 -12.66 7.29 -18.53
CA SER A 88 -11.81 7.71 -19.66
C SER A 88 -11.52 9.22 -19.68
N ASP A 89 -12.49 10.04 -19.28
CA ASP A 89 -12.35 11.50 -19.16
C ASP A 89 -11.51 11.93 -17.95
N LEU A 90 -11.47 11.13 -16.88
CA LEU A 90 -10.61 11.39 -15.72
C LEU A 90 -9.12 11.07 -16.00
N ALA A 91 -8.87 10.28 -17.02
CA ALA A 91 -7.53 9.82 -17.39
C ALA A 91 -6.92 10.59 -18.57
N THR A 92 -7.52 11.68 -19.04
CA THR A 92 -7.07 12.44 -20.22
C THR A 92 -5.65 12.95 -20.10
N ASP A 93 -5.19 13.29 -18.90
CA ASP A 93 -3.85 13.79 -18.62
C ASP A 93 -2.85 12.68 -18.25
N ALA A 94 -3.28 11.41 -18.23
CA ALA A 94 -2.39 10.30 -17.91
C ALA A 94 -1.31 10.14 -19.00
N ILE A 95 -0.05 10.10 -18.56
CA ILE A 95 1.12 9.92 -19.45
C ILE A 95 1.51 8.45 -19.61
N ASP A 96 1.01 7.58 -18.72
CA ASP A 96 1.16 6.13 -18.80
C ASP A 96 0.00 5.48 -18.03
N VAL A 97 -0.42 4.29 -18.45
CA VAL A 97 -1.48 3.51 -17.80
C VAL A 97 -1.09 2.06 -17.74
N PHE A 98 -1.19 1.45 -16.59
CA PHE A 98 -0.93 0.03 -16.43
C PHE A 98 -1.81 -0.57 -15.33
N SER A 99 -1.88 -1.88 -15.29
CA SER A 99 -2.55 -2.63 -14.24
C SER A 99 -1.63 -3.67 -13.60
N THR A 100 -1.96 -3.99 -12.37
CA THR A 100 -1.49 -5.15 -11.60
C THR A 100 -2.74 -5.80 -10.98
N ARG A 101 -2.88 -5.78 -9.66
CA ARG A 101 -4.14 -5.96 -8.95
C ARG A 101 -5.00 -4.69 -9.05
N ASP A 102 -4.34 -3.55 -9.08
CA ASP A 102 -4.93 -2.23 -9.11
C ASP A 102 -4.73 -1.60 -10.49
N LEU A 103 -5.62 -0.72 -10.92
CA LEU A 103 -5.43 0.15 -12.08
C LEU A 103 -4.55 1.34 -11.67
N VAL A 104 -3.56 1.69 -12.47
CA VAL A 104 -2.65 2.79 -12.19
C VAL A 104 -2.64 3.81 -13.32
N LEU A 105 -2.93 5.05 -13.01
CA LEU A 105 -2.77 6.21 -13.89
C LEU A 105 -1.50 6.97 -13.45
N VAL A 106 -0.55 7.09 -14.35
CA VAL A 106 0.64 7.91 -14.16
C VAL A 106 0.36 9.31 -14.69
N LEU A 107 0.37 10.28 -13.81
CA LEU A 107 0.08 11.68 -14.13
C LEU A 107 1.38 12.49 -14.33
N PRO A 108 1.32 13.64 -15.03
CA PRO A 108 2.51 14.38 -15.41
C PRO A 108 3.23 15.06 -14.25
N SER A 109 2.56 15.30 -13.11
CA SER A 109 3.14 16.04 -12.01
C SER A 109 2.52 15.70 -10.66
N VAL A 110 3.23 16.07 -9.58
CA VAL A 110 2.71 16.00 -8.20
C VAL A 110 1.42 16.80 -8.06
N GLU A 111 1.34 17.98 -8.70
CA GLU A 111 0.15 18.85 -8.68
C GLU A 111 -1.06 18.16 -9.35
N ALA A 112 -0.85 17.46 -10.46
CA ALA A 112 -1.90 16.69 -11.10
C ALA A 112 -2.46 15.59 -10.18
N VAL A 113 -1.59 14.90 -9.42
CA VAL A 113 -2.02 13.90 -8.42
C VAL A 113 -2.78 14.57 -7.28
N MET A 114 -2.33 15.73 -6.79
CA MET A 114 -3.01 16.47 -5.71
C MET A 114 -4.41 16.94 -6.13
N ASN A 115 -4.54 17.39 -7.36
CA ASN A 115 -5.77 17.96 -7.90
C ASN A 115 -6.71 16.92 -8.54
N PHE A 116 -6.29 15.66 -8.60
CA PHE A 116 -7.12 14.60 -9.15
C PHE A 116 -8.42 14.47 -8.36
N GLN A 117 -9.56 14.50 -9.05
CA GLN A 117 -10.89 14.40 -8.47
C GLN A 117 -11.49 13.04 -8.84
N PRO A 118 -11.48 12.07 -7.91
CA PRO A 118 -12.12 10.78 -8.15
C PRO A 118 -13.65 10.93 -8.18
N ASP A 119 -14.28 10.05 -8.94
CA ASP A 119 -15.74 9.87 -8.92
C ASP A 119 -16.02 8.48 -8.35
N ASP A 120 -16.41 8.42 -7.09
CA ASP A 120 -16.59 7.18 -6.35
C ASP A 120 -17.65 6.27 -6.99
N ASP A 121 -18.73 6.84 -7.57
CA ASP A 121 -19.80 6.06 -8.15
C ASP A 121 -19.34 5.39 -9.44
N ARG A 122 -18.60 6.10 -10.28
CA ARG A 122 -17.99 5.55 -11.49
C ARG A 122 -16.91 4.54 -11.20
N LEU A 123 -16.09 4.78 -10.18
CA LEU A 123 -15.05 3.83 -9.74
C LEU A 123 -15.66 2.51 -9.23
N ARG A 124 -16.88 2.54 -8.63
CA ARG A 124 -17.59 1.32 -8.20
C ARG A 124 -18.07 0.46 -9.37
N GLU A 125 -18.23 1.02 -10.54
CA GLU A 125 -18.65 0.30 -11.75
C GLU A 125 -17.49 -0.52 -12.34
N ILE A 126 -16.23 -0.19 -11.99
CA ILE A 126 -15.03 -0.88 -12.46
C ILE A 126 -14.79 -2.13 -11.60
N ASN A 127 -15.21 -3.30 -12.07
CA ASN A 127 -15.11 -4.55 -11.33
C ASN A 127 -13.81 -5.33 -11.60
N GLU A 128 -13.01 -4.91 -12.57
CA GLU A 128 -11.81 -5.63 -13.01
C GLU A 128 -10.59 -5.39 -12.09
N TYR A 129 -10.60 -4.28 -11.34
CA TYR A 129 -9.50 -3.84 -10.51
C TYR A 129 -9.96 -3.64 -9.06
N HIS A 130 -9.04 -3.93 -8.14
CA HIS A 130 -9.30 -3.75 -6.70
C HIS A 130 -9.36 -2.28 -6.30
N ALA A 131 -8.60 -1.41 -6.95
CA ALA A 131 -8.52 0.01 -6.68
C ALA A 131 -8.02 0.80 -7.89
N LEU A 132 -8.19 2.12 -7.84
CA LEU A 132 -7.50 3.07 -8.69
C LEU A 132 -6.35 3.72 -7.91
N ILE A 133 -5.16 3.74 -8.52
CA ILE A 133 -4.00 4.50 -8.02
C ILE A 133 -3.70 5.60 -9.02
N VAL A 134 -3.53 6.83 -8.55
CA VAL A 134 -2.91 7.91 -9.33
C VAL A 134 -1.53 8.20 -8.76
N THR A 135 -0.53 8.37 -9.63
CA THR A 135 0.87 8.53 -9.22
C THR A 135 1.63 9.46 -10.15
N ALA A 136 2.68 10.09 -9.64
CA ALA A 136 3.61 10.91 -10.41
C ALA A 136 5.02 10.85 -9.81
N ALA A 137 6.04 11.11 -10.62
CA ALA A 137 7.40 11.32 -10.12
C ALA A 137 7.47 12.51 -9.16
N ASN A 138 8.29 12.39 -8.13
CA ASN A 138 8.61 13.48 -7.20
C ASN A 138 10.14 13.67 -7.18
N GLY A 139 10.63 14.36 -8.20
CA GLY A 139 12.05 14.45 -8.47
C GLY A 139 12.65 13.13 -8.96
N ASN A 140 13.95 12.93 -8.73
CA ASN A 140 14.69 11.75 -9.18
C ASN A 140 14.77 10.64 -8.12
N SER A 141 14.31 10.90 -6.91
CA SER A 141 14.48 9.99 -5.77
C SER A 141 13.17 9.45 -5.21
N GLY A 142 12.04 9.69 -5.87
CA GLY A 142 10.78 9.21 -5.35
C GLY A 142 9.56 9.51 -6.22
N TYR A 143 8.40 9.16 -5.67
CA TYR A 143 7.10 9.37 -6.31
C TYR A 143 6.03 9.70 -5.27
N VAL A 144 4.93 10.26 -5.76
CA VAL A 144 3.72 10.47 -4.97
C VAL A 144 2.60 9.57 -5.47
N LEU A 145 1.62 9.31 -4.59
CA LEU A 145 0.42 8.56 -4.94
C LEU A 145 -0.80 9.03 -4.16
N ARG A 146 -1.99 8.71 -4.70
CA ARG A 146 -3.27 8.61 -3.98
C ARG A 146 -3.94 7.29 -4.35
N TYR A 147 -4.71 6.72 -3.43
CA TYR A 147 -5.29 5.38 -3.54
C TYR A 147 -6.77 5.42 -3.27
N PHE A 148 -7.58 4.98 -4.23
CA PHE A 148 -9.04 5.02 -4.19
C PHE A 148 -9.61 3.63 -4.37
N ALA A 149 -10.41 3.17 -3.41
CA ALA A 149 -11.02 1.82 -3.42
C ALA A 149 -12.49 1.86 -2.98
N PRO A 150 -13.35 2.66 -3.64
CA PRO A 150 -14.75 2.77 -3.24
C PRO A 150 -15.55 1.45 -3.42
N GLN A 151 -15.05 0.50 -4.22
CA GLN A 151 -15.60 -0.85 -4.37
C GLN A 151 -15.63 -1.62 -3.06
N ILE A 152 -14.67 -1.36 -2.16
CA ILE A 152 -14.58 -1.96 -0.82
C ILE A 152 -14.93 -0.98 0.30
N GLY A 153 -15.65 0.10 -0.04
CA GLY A 153 -16.13 1.09 0.92
C GLY A 153 -15.08 2.11 1.38
N ILE A 154 -13.96 2.25 0.69
CA ILE A 154 -12.88 3.18 1.01
C ILE A 154 -12.77 4.20 -0.12
N SER A 155 -13.37 5.38 0.01
CA SER A 155 -13.26 6.45 -1.01
C SER A 155 -11.79 6.80 -1.27
N GLU A 156 -11.01 7.07 -0.22
CA GLU A 156 -9.56 7.26 -0.29
C GLU A 156 -8.88 6.65 0.92
N ASP A 157 -7.87 5.78 0.69
CA ASP A 157 -7.07 5.19 1.78
C ASP A 157 -5.99 6.16 2.25
N LEU A 158 -5.78 6.19 3.56
CA LEU A 158 -4.88 7.14 4.20
C LEU A 158 -3.39 6.80 4.00
N ALA A 159 -3.04 5.49 4.05
CA ALA A 159 -1.68 5.02 3.86
C ALA A 159 -1.66 3.55 3.43
N THR A 160 -1.36 3.30 2.16
CA THR A 160 -1.49 2.00 1.51
C THR A 160 -0.13 1.38 1.24
N GLY A 161 0.36 0.57 2.18
CA GLY A 161 1.63 -0.15 2.00
C GLY A 161 1.61 -1.10 0.80
N SER A 162 0.49 -1.80 0.55
CA SER A 162 0.35 -2.75 -0.56
C SER A 162 0.35 -2.09 -1.95
N ALA A 163 0.07 -0.78 -2.06
CA ALA A 163 0.20 -0.05 -3.32
C ALA A 163 1.65 -0.06 -3.82
N GLN A 164 2.63 -0.20 -2.91
CA GLN A 164 4.04 -0.25 -3.27
C GLN A 164 4.39 -1.49 -4.10
N CYS A 165 3.63 -2.59 -3.96
CA CYS A 165 3.79 -3.78 -4.81
C CYS A 165 3.66 -3.46 -6.30
N SER A 166 2.77 -2.53 -6.65
CA SER A 166 2.52 -2.07 -8.02
C SER A 166 3.47 -0.94 -8.43
N LEU A 167 3.66 0.04 -7.53
CA LEU A 167 4.31 1.31 -7.86
C LEU A 167 5.84 1.23 -7.80
N ALA A 168 6.40 0.57 -6.77
CA ALA A 168 7.84 0.55 -6.60
C ALA A 168 8.58 -0.08 -7.80
N PRO A 169 8.21 -1.28 -8.33
CA PRO A 169 8.90 -1.86 -9.49
C PRO A 169 8.78 -0.99 -10.75
N TYR A 170 7.64 -0.33 -10.96
CA TYR A 170 7.47 0.61 -12.07
C TYR A 170 8.41 1.81 -11.93
N TRP A 171 8.43 2.46 -10.75
CA TRP A 171 9.25 3.65 -10.53
C TRP A 171 10.74 3.35 -10.42
N PHE A 172 11.15 2.18 -9.92
CA PHE A 172 12.55 1.74 -9.97
C PHE A 172 13.08 1.73 -11.40
N LYS A 173 12.28 1.18 -12.33
CA LYS A 173 12.64 1.16 -13.76
C LYS A 173 12.65 2.55 -14.38
N LYS A 174 11.66 3.40 -14.07
CA LYS A 174 11.55 4.74 -14.65
C LYS A 174 12.61 5.72 -14.14
N LEU A 175 12.99 5.62 -12.87
CA LEU A 175 13.95 6.53 -12.21
C LEU A 175 15.38 5.95 -12.17
N GLY A 176 15.57 4.68 -12.55
CA GLY A 176 16.89 4.04 -12.57
C GLY A 176 17.51 3.86 -11.19
N SER A 177 16.70 3.58 -10.17
CA SER A 177 17.15 3.43 -8.78
C SER A 177 16.45 2.23 -8.15
N ASP A 178 17.12 1.52 -7.26
CA ASP A 178 16.56 0.40 -6.49
C ASP A 178 16.10 0.81 -5.08
N ALA A 179 16.20 2.10 -4.74
CA ALA A 179 15.72 2.68 -3.51
C ALA A 179 15.05 4.03 -3.78
N LEU A 180 13.80 4.19 -3.34
CA LEU A 180 12.98 5.37 -3.60
C LEU A 180 12.15 5.76 -2.38
N ASN A 181 11.78 7.02 -2.33
CA ASN A 181 10.80 7.55 -1.38
C ASN A 181 9.41 7.59 -2.00
N ALA A 182 8.40 7.08 -1.29
CA ALA A 182 7.02 7.16 -1.70
C ALA A 182 6.22 8.01 -0.71
N ARG A 183 5.44 8.95 -1.21
CA ARG A 183 4.57 9.79 -0.40
C ARG A 183 3.13 9.67 -0.85
N GLN A 184 2.25 9.18 0.02
CA GLN A 184 0.81 9.18 -0.24
C GLN A 184 0.20 10.52 0.18
N LEU A 185 -0.50 11.16 -0.76
CA LEU A 185 -1.04 12.52 -0.61
C LEU A 185 -2.49 12.52 -0.12
N SER A 186 -2.83 11.58 0.76
CA SER A 186 -4.13 11.56 1.45
C SER A 186 -4.21 12.64 2.53
N MET A 187 -5.40 12.84 3.12
CA MET A 187 -5.61 13.83 4.19
C MET A 187 -4.66 13.68 5.39
N SER A 188 -4.33 12.44 5.78
CA SER A 188 -3.37 12.18 6.88
C SER A 188 -1.92 12.06 6.39
N GLY A 189 -1.72 11.85 5.13
CA GLY A 189 -0.44 11.55 4.52
C GLY A 189 0.13 10.18 4.91
N GLY A 190 0.92 9.59 4.00
CA GLY A 190 1.73 8.40 4.24
C GLY A 190 3.14 8.62 3.70
N TYR A 191 4.14 8.13 4.40
CA TYR A 191 5.53 8.17 3.94
C TYR A 191 6.14 6.78 4.05
N PHE A 192 6.76 6.35 2.96
CA PHE A 192 7.42 5.05 2.86
C PHE A 192 8.79 5.23 2.21
N GLU A 193 9.77 4.50 2.70
CA GLU A 193 10.97 4.18 1.94
C GLU A 193 10.75 2.81 1.32
N VAL A 194 11.11 2.63 0.05
CA VAL A 194 10.95 1.37 -0.66
C VAL A 194 12.26 0.97 -1.30
N GLU A 195 12.66 -0.28 -1.10
CA GLU A 195 13.89 -0.83 -1.64
C GLU A 195 13.59 -2.12 -2.41
N ARG A 196 14.32 -2.36 -3.51
CA ARG A 196 14.28 -3.65 -4.20
C ARG A 196 15.00 -4.69 -3.34
N THR A 197 14.29 -5.72 -2.93
CA THR A 197 14.90 -6.83 -2.15
C THR A 197 15.43 -7.91 -3.08
N THR A 198 14.60 -8.32 -4.02
CA THR A 198 14.94 -9.28 -5.08
C THR A 198 14.22 -8.87 -6.36
N GLU A 199 14.34 -9.64 -7.44
CA GLU A 199 13.59 -9.42 -8.67
C GLU A 199 12.07 -9.46 -8.43
N ASN A 200 11.60 -10.30 -7.49
CA ASN A 200 10.19 -10.55 -7.23
C ASN A 200 9.69 -9.99 -5.89
N SER A 201 10.51 -9.22 -5.18
CA SER A 201 10.13 -8.65 -3.87
C SER A 201 10.73 -7.28 -3.61
N ILE A 202 10.01 -6.51 -2.81
CA ILE A 202 10.40 -5.19 -2.32
C ILE A 202 10.36 -5.19 -0.79
N THR A 203 11.16 -4.35 -0.18
CA THR A 203 11.06 -4.02 1.25
C THR A 203 10.48 -2.61 1.39
N VAL A 204 9.42 -2.50 2.15
CA VAL A 204 8.78 -1.23 2.50
C VAL A 204 9.12 -0.90 3.94
N PHE A 205 9.64 0.29 4.18
CA PHE A 205 9.92 0.82 5.51
C PHE A 205 8.91 1.91 5.85
N ALA A 206 8.39 1.86 7.07
CA ALA A 206 7.48 2.87 7.59
C ALA A 206 7.62 3.03 9.10
N GLN A 207 7.29 4.22 9.59
CA GLN A 207 7.20 4.47 11.02
C GLN A 207 5.85 3.99 11.56
N SER A 208 5.86 3.33 12.71
CA SER A 208 4.65 3.00 13.46
C SER A 208 4.62 3.80 14.75
N LYS A 209 3.53 4.58 14.95
CA LYS A 209 3.30 5.30 16.20
C LYS A 209 2.20 4.62 17.01
N ARG A 210 2.55 4.17 18.21
CA ARG A 210 1.56 3.66 19.16
C ARG A 210 0.70 4.81 19.67
N ARG A 211 -0.62 4.78 19.42
CA ARG A 211 -1.57 5.63 20.15
C ARG A 211 -2.08 4.85 21.35
N ALA A 212 -1.86 5.38 22.55
CA ALA A 212 -2.56 4.87 23.73
C ALA A 212 -4.06 5.22 23.59
N ILE A 213 -4.93 4.22 23.61
CA ILE A 213 -6.35 4.45 23.82
C ILE A 213 -6.50 4.58 25.33
N ALA A 214 -6.87 5.76 25.81
CA ALA A 214 -7.33 5.92 27.20
C ALA A 214 -8.63 5.11 27.32
N ILE A 215 -8.61 4.11 28.19
CA ILE A 215 -9.78 3.33 28.59
C ILE A 215 -10.52 4.12 29.68
#